data_c3b7a2e84d83de9b40fd0d44787d0e2d
#
_entry.id   c3b7a2e84d83de9b40fd0d44787d0e2d
#
_cell.length_a   1.000
_cell.length_b   1.000
_cell.length_c   1.000
_cell.angle_alpha   90.00
_cell.angle_beta   90.00
_cell.angle_gamma   90.00
#
_symmetry.space_group_name_H-M   'P 1'
#
loop_
_entity.id
_entity.type
_entity.pdbx_description
1 polymer ?
#
loop_
_entity_poly.entity_id
_entity_poly.type
_entity_poly.pdbx_seq_one_letter_code
_entity_poly.pdbx_strand_id
1 'polypeptide(L)'
;MVIYAKEEKKIYIPTATGNLAHKDNSFVRVIMGPYGSGKSTWALTEIVQRACEMPIWHSGRRRSRWGIVRNTSGELSSTTLASWLSWFEDLGDIRKRQKPVMTYEHTFNDGRGIVELELLFIALDRPEDVRKIKSLELTGCYINELSEVPKAALAHMKGRVNRYPSKAFCHEPYWSGIIADTNPPEDDHWIYKDFEENHFDNHRLFKQPPGLIKNEDNKWVRNPNADNASHLPDNYYEMLAEGQSKDFVKVFCLGEYGSVGFGKCVYPEFNADVHAVDSLEAIQGLDVVIGWDFGLTPACVVIQLSPRGQLLVLKEYVGDGMGIRTFAESIAIPGIAKDFPYCKVGTSVADPAGSARNEIVEEMSCIGELNSLGIKTTSARTNDLDPRLGSVRYFLNKMVDGKPGFVMDRKACPTLFKGFVKDYVYARIAVSGEERYKDKPNKNMASHPMDALGYACLEMASDRIVADKMGDNKRESMFNPVFRWQ
;
A
#
# COMPACT_ATOMS: atom_id res chain seq x y z
N MET A 1 -13.02 -9.03 -31.80
CA MET A 1 -12.50 -8.00 -32.73
C MET A 1 -11.36 -8.60 -33.51
N VAL A 2 -11.35 -8.46 -34.82
CA VAL A 2 -10.28 -8.95 -35.70
C VAL A 2 -9.43 -7.74 -36.11
N ILE A 3 -8.14 -7.78 -35.78
CA ILE A 3 -7.18 -6.74 -36.12
C ILE A 3 -6.29 -7.29 -37.24
N TYR A 4 -6.26 -6.62 -38.38
CA TYR A 4 -5.41 -7.01 -39.51
C TYR A 4 -4.04 -6.35 -39.33
N ALA A 5 -3.03 -7.15 -38.96
CA ALA A 5 -1.62 -6.80 -39.04
C ALA A 5 -1.11 -7.13 -40.43
N LYS A 6 -0.03 -6.46 -40.88
CA LYS A 6 0.53 -6.61 -42.25
C LYS A 6 0.99 -8.04 -42.56
N GLU A 7 1.40 -8.80 -41.55
CA GLU A 7 1.97 -10.16 -41.75
C GLU A 7 1.21 -11.26 -41.00
N GLU A 8 0.53 -10.98 -39.86
CA GLU A 8 -0.25 -11.96 -39.12
C GLU A 8 -1.53 -11.35 -38.57
N LYS A 9 -2.63 -12.12 -38.68
CA LYS A 9 -3.94 -11.73 -38.16
C LYS A 9 -3.99 -11.93 -36.64
N LYS A 10 -3.93 -10.84 -35.87
CA LYS A 10 -4.13 -10.90 -34.41
C LYS A 10 -5.62 -10.90 -34.10
N ILE A 11 -6.07 -11.92 -33.38
CA ILE A 11 -7.48 -12.06 -32.97
C ILE A 11 -7.57 -11.86 -31.48
N TYR A 12 -8.27 -10.82 -31.06
CA TYR A 12 -8.64 -10.64 -29.65
C TYR A 12 -9.96 -11.35 -29.34
N ILE A 13 -9.89 -12.28 -28.41
CA ILE A 13 -11.07 -12.96 -27.82
C ILE A 13 -11.16 -12.47 -26.38
N PRO A 14 -12.24 -11.74 -26.02
CA PRO A 14 -12.37 -11.25 -24.65
C PRO A 14 -12.53 -12.41 -23.67
N THR A 15 -11.93 -12.30 -22.50
CA THR A 15 -12.18 -13.20 -21.37
C THR A 15 -13.62 -13.04 -20.89
N ALA A 16 -14.10 -13.96 -20.03
CA ALA A 16 -15.47 -13.86 -19.50
C ALA A 16 -15.72 -12.54 -18.80
N THR A 17 -14.82 -12.13 -17.90
CA THR A 17 -14.89 -10.83 -17.19
C THR A 17 -14.69 -9.67 -18.15
N GLY A 18 -13.74 -9.76 -19.09
CA GLY A 18 -13.50 -8.72 -20.10
C GLY A 18 -14.72 -8.48 -20.98
N ASN A 19 -15.47 -9.52 -21.36
CA ASN A 19 -16.70 -9.38 -22.15
C ASN A 19 -17.82 -8.65 -21.37
N LEU A 20 -17.95 -8.91 -20.06
CA LEU A 20 -18.87 -8.17 -19.21
C LEU A 20 -18.47 -6.69 -19.11
N ALA A 21 -17.20 -6.42 -18.93
CA ALA A 21 -16.68 -5.06 -18.83
C ALA A 21 -16.77 -4.28 -20.15
N HIS A 22 -16.64 -4.92 -21.32
CA HIS A 22 -16.88 -4.28 -22.64
C HIS A 22 -18.34 -3.84 -22.84
N LYS A 23 -19.29 -4.59 -22.29
CA LYS A 23 -20.73 -4.30 -22.40
C LYS A 23 -21.21 -3.23 -21.41
N ASP A 24 -20.45 -2.97 -20.37
CA ASP A 24 -20.79 -1.98 -19.35
C ASP A 24 -20.46 -0.56 -19.84
N ASN A 25 -21.29 0.40 -19.46
CA ASN A 25 -21.13 1.81 -19.84
C ASN A 25 -20.94 2.74 -18.64
N SER A 26 -20.63 2.19 -17.46
CA SER A 26 -20.30 3.00 -16.28
C SER A 26 -19.14 3.95 -16.55
N PHE A 27 -19.18 5.09 -15.89
CA PHE A 27 -18.20 6.16 -16.11
C PHE A 27 -16.78 5.77 -15.66
N VAL A 28 -16.65 4.98 -14.59
CA VAL A 28 -15.40 4.40 -14.14
C VAL A 28 -15.55 2.89 -14.11
N ARG A 29 -14.73 2.17 -14.88
CA ARG A 29 -14.71 0.72 -14.94
C ARG A 29 -13.31 0.23 -14.60
N VAL A 30 -13.23 -0.68 -13.65
CA VAL A 30 -11.97 -1.27 -13.21
C VAL A 30 -12.05 -2.79 -13.34
N ILE A 31 -11.07 -3.42 -13.98
CA ILE A 31 -10.85 -4.85 -13.88
C ILE A 31 -9.75 -5.13 -12.86
N MET A 32 -10.06 -5.97 -11.88
CA MET A 32 -9.15 -6.42 -10.85
C MET A 32 -8.99 -7.94 -10.89
N GLY A 33 -7.77 -8.43 -10.83
CA GLY A 33 -7.52 -9.86 -10.86
C GLY A 33 -6.05 -10.26 -10.78
N PRO A 34 -5.76 -11.57 -10.87
CA PRO A 34 -4.41 -12.12 -10.76
C PRO A 34 -3.50 -11.73 -11.92
N TYR A 35 -2.21 -12.05 -11.82
CA TYR A 35 -1.27 -11.89 -12.93
C TYR A 35 -1.68 -12.74 -14.14
N GLY A 36 -1.31 -12.31 -15.34
CA GLY A 36 -1.56 -13.05 -16.58
C GLY A 36 -3.02 -13.12 -17.03
N SER A 37 -3.97 -12.58 -16.29
CA SER A 37 -5.43 -12.71 -16.54
C SER A 37 -5.99 -11.86 -17.69
N GLY A 38 -5.14 -11.13 -18.44
CA GLY A 38 -5.54 -10.37 -19.64
C GLY A 38 -6.15 -8.99 -19.38
N LYS A 39 -6.04 -8.45 -18.16
CA LYS A 39 -6.59 -7.12 -17.77
C LYS A 39 -6.15 -5.99 -18.70
N SER A 40 -4.84 -5.84 -18.90
CA SER A 40 -4.29 -4.74 -19.70
C SER A 40 -4.64 -4.90 -21.18
N THR A 41 -4.70 -6.14 -21.70
CA THR A 41 -5.15 -6.41 -23.08
C THR A 41 -6.59 -5.97 -23.29
N TRP A 42 -7.48 -6.26 -22.31
CA TRP A 42 -8.84 -5.75 -22.32
C TRP A 42 -8.87 -4.23 -22.42
N ALA A 43 -8.12 -3.53 -21.56
CA ALA A 43 -8.14 -2.07 -21.54
C ALA A 43 -7.67 -1.46 -22.86
N LEU A 44 -6.59 -2.00 -23.44
CA LEU A 44 -6.06 -1.53 -24.72
C LEU A 44 -7.04 -1.77 -25.88
N THR A 45 -7.72 -2.93 -25.91
CA THR A 45 -8.74 -3.23 -26.92
C THR A 45 -10.02 -2.43 -26.73
N GLU A 46 -10.41 -2.13 -25.49
CA GLU A 46 -11.52 -1.23 -25.19
C GLU A 46 -11.30 0.17 -25.77
N ILE A 47 -10.08 0.72 -25.70
CA ILE A 47 -9.74 2.00 -26.32
C ILE A 47 -10.06 1.98 -27.81
N VAL A 48 -9.61 0.97 -28.53
CA VAL A 48 -9.83 0.84 -29.98
C VAL A 48 -11.31 0.64 -30.29
N GLN A 49 -12.01 -0.21 -29.52
CA GLN A 49 -13.43 -0.42 -29.68
C GLN A 49 -14.22 0.88 -29.53
N ARG A 50 -13.97 1.65 -28.45
CA ARG A 50 -14.64 2.94 -28.21
C ARG A 50 -14.27 3.98 -29.26
N ALA A 51 -13.05 3.96 -29.79
CA ALA A 51 -12.68 4.82 -30.91
C ALA A 51 -13.48 4.50 -32.18
N CYS A 52 -13.73 3.22 -32.44
CA CYS A 52 -14.60 2.78 -33.55
C CYS A 52 -16.09 3.05 -33.34
N GLU A 53 -16.54 3.23 -32.10
CA GLU A 53 -17.93 3.55 -31.73
C GLU A 53 -18.20 5.07 -31.70
N MET A 54 -17.19 5.91 -31.87
CA MET A 54 -17.37 7.36 -31.91
C MET A 54 -18.30 7.79 -33.04
N PRO A 55 -19.12 8.80 -32.84
CA PRO A 55 -19.97 9.37 -33.91
C PRO A 55 -19.09 10.01 -35.00
N ILE A 56 -19.64 10.08 -36.19
CA ILE A 56 -19.00 10.71 -37.32
C ILE A 56 -18.97 12.21 -37.10
N TRP A 57 -17.79 12.79 -37.12
CA TRP A 57 -17.61 14.24 -37.11
C TRP A 57 -18.01 14.83 -38.48
N HIS A 58 -18.36 16.11 -38.51
CA HIS A 58 -18.70 16.78 -39.78
C HIS A 58 -17.62 16.73 -40.88
N SER A 59 -16.36 16.38 -40.51
CA SER A 59 -15.30 16.08 -41.48
C SER A 59 -15.40 14.70 -42.14
N GLY A 60 -16.43 13.90 -41.82
CA GLY A 60 -16.59 12.52 -42.28
C GLY A 60 -15.70 11.51 -41.55
N ARG A 61 -15.05 11.90 -40.45
CA ARG A 61 -14.15 11.06 -39.66
C ARG A 61 -14.63 10.92 -38.23
N ARG A 62 -14.29 9.83 -37.58
CA ARG A 62 -14.48 9.58 -36.16
C ARG A 62 -13.20 9.89 -35.41
N ARG A 63 -13.26 10.72 -34.39
CA ARG A 63 -12.08 11.19 -33.66
C ARG A 63 -12.22 10.90 -32.19
N SER A 64 -11.15 10.40 -31.57
CA SER A 64 -11.02 10.23 -30.13
C SER A 64 -9.62 10.53 -29.64
N ARG A 65 -9.50 10.98 -28.39
CA ARG A 65 -8.23 11.24 -27.70
C ARG A 65 -8.25 10.58 -26.35
N TRP A 66 -7.26 9.73 -26.09
CA TRP A 66 -7.19 8.96 -24.87
C TRP A 66 -5.90 9.28 -24.10
N GLY A 67 -6.04 9.46 -22.78
CA GLY A 67 -4.91 9.48 -21.88
C GLY A 67 -4.59 8.07 -21.41
N ILE A 68 -3.33 7.64 -21.51
CA ILE A 68 -2.83 6.38 -20.93
C ILE A 68 -1.88 6.75 -19.81
N VAL A 69 -2.27 6.41 -18.56
CA VAL A 69 -1.60 6.84 -17.34
C VAL A 69 -0.94 5.67 -16.64
N ARG A 70 0.28 5.85 -16.19
CA ARG A 70 1.02 4.93 -15.34
C ARG A 70 1.79 5.71 -14.27
N ASN A 71 2.16 5.03 -13.18
CA ASN A 71 2.88 5.63 -12.06
C ASN A 71 4.26 6.17 -12.48
N THR A 72 5.05 5.40 -13.22
CA THR A 72 6.40 5.81 -13.63
C THR A 72 6.61 5.80 -15.15
N SER A 73 7.52 6.65 -15.65
CA SER A 73 7.89 6.70 -17.07
C SER A 73 8.61 5.44 -17.55
N GLY A 74 9.40 4.82 -16.66
CA GLY A 74 10.08 3.56 -16.95
C GLY A 74 9.08 2.43 -17.21
N GLU A 75 8.11 2.24 -16.34
CA GLU A 75 7.05 1.24 -16.47
C GLU A 75 6.10 1.55 -17.62
N LEU A 76 5.73 2.83 -17.80
CA LEU A 76 4.91 3.26 -18.93
C LEU A 76 5.52 2.84 -20.27
N SER A 77 6.84 3.00 -20.43
CA SER A 77 7.55 2.65 -21.65
C SER A 77 7.79 1.16 -21.80
N SER A 78 8.23 0.47 -20.72
CA SER A 78 8.64 -0.94 -20.77
C SER A 78 7.47 -1.92 -20.76
N THR A 79 6.31 -1.53 -20.22
CA THR A 79 5.14 -2.40 -20.10
C THR A 79 3.96 -1.91 -20.95
N THR A 80 3.38 -0.77 -20.62
CA THR A 80 2.12 -0.31 -21.22
C THR A 80 2.27 0.04 -22.69
N LEU A 81 3.32 0.83 -23.03
CA LEU A 81 3.61 1.16 -24.44
C LEU A 81 4.06 -0.06 -25.22
N ALA A 82 4.90 -0.92 -24.64
CA ALA A 82 5.32 -2.17 -25.28
C ALA A 82 4.11 -3.08 -25.60
N SER A 83 3.16 -3.19 -24.66
CA SER A 83 1.91 -3.92 -24.88
C SER A 83 1.05 -3.28 -25.97
N TRP A 84 0.94 -1.94 -25.99
CA TRP A 84 0.23 -1.24 -27.07
C TRP A 84 0.85 -1.54 -28.43
N LEU A 85 2.17 -1.39 -28.58
CA LEU A 85 2.87 -1.67 -29.82
C LEU A 85 2.76 -3.14 -30.24
N SER A 86 2.87 -4.08 -29.28
CA SER A 86 2.68 -5.51 -29.57
C SER A 86 1.33 -5.82 -30.21
N TRP A 87 0.25 -5.13 -29.82
CA TRP A 87 -1.09 -5.36 -30.37
C TRP A 87 -1.40 -4.49 -31.60
N PHE A 88 -0.95 -3.25 -31.62
CA PHE A 88 -1.49 -2.20 -32.51
C PHE A 88 -0.42 -1.46 -33.33
N GLU A 89 0.83 -1.93 -33.38
CA GLU A 89 1.88 -1.29 -34.18
C GLU A 89 1.48 -1.18 -35.66
N ASP A 90 0.70 -2.14 -36.17
CA ASP A 90 0.23 -2.17 -37.56
C ASP A 90 -1.20 -1.62 -37.73
N LEU A 91 -1.77 -0.95 -36.73
CA LEU A 91 -3.10 -0.38 -36.83
C LEU A 91 -3.10 0.92 -37.65
N GLY A 92 -3.18 0.79 -38.98
CA GLY A 92 -3.22 1.90 -39.92
C GLY A 92 -1.95 2.72 -39.97
N ASP A 93 -2.09 4.01 -40.35
CA ASP A 93 -0.98 4.96 -40.39
C ASP A 93 -0.70 5.53 -39.02
N ILE A 94 0.58 5.54 -38.59
CA ILE A 94 0.98 5.96 -37.24
C ILE A 94 1.88 7.20 -37.34
N ARG A 95 1.53 8.23 -36.58
CA ARG A 95 2.39 9.38 -36.31
C ARG A 95 2.80 9.41 -34.84
N LYS A 96 4.10 9.58 -34.58
CA LYS A 96 4.68 9.59 -33.22
C LYS A 96 5.23 10.98 -32.90
N ARG A 97 4.88 11.52 -31.74
CA ARG A 97 5.44 12.79 -31.21
C ARG A 97 5.94 12.54 -29.78
N GLN A 98 7.13 13.07 -29.47
CA GLN A 98 7.74 12.90 -28.13
C GLN A 98 7.46 14.08 -27.20
N LYS A 99 7.16 15.27 -27.71
CA LYS A 99 6.95 16.48 -26.93
C LYS A 99 5.67 17.21 -27.37
N PRO A 100 4.97 17.90 -26.46
CA PRO A 100 5.21 18.03 -25.00
C PRO A 100 4.90 16.75 -24.22
N VAL A 101 4.08 15.84 -24.76
CA VAL A 101 3.72 14.53 -24.19
C VAL A 101 3.95 13.49 -25.29
N MET A 102 4.44 12.32 -24.90
CA MET A 102 4.59 11.22 -25.85
C MET A 102 3.23 10.84 -26.41
N THR A 103 3.07 10.99 -27.72
CA THR A 103 1.78 10.86 -28.42
C THR A 103 1.92 9.91 -29.60
N TYR A 104 0.93 9.02 -29.73
CA TYR A 104 0.74 8.16 -30.88
C TYR A 104 -0.60 8.51 -31.52
N GLU A 105 -0.61 8.81 -32.82
CA GLU A 105 -1.80 9.08 -33.62
C GLU A 105 -1.95 7.96 -34.63
N HIS A 106 -3.08 7.23 -34.55
CA HIS A 106 -3.44 6.18 -35.48
C HIS A 106 -4.55 6.65 -36.39
N THR A 107 -4.41 6.40 -37.70
CA THR A 107 -5.45 6.63 -38.69
C THR A 107 -5.70 5.34 -39.45
N PHE A 108 -6.90 4.79 -39.32
CA PHE A 108 -7.28 3.51 -39.94
C PHE A 108 -8.74 3.51 -40.42
N ASN A 109 -9.08 2.54 -41.24
CA ASN A 109 -10.45 2.31 -41.68
C ASN A 109 -10.97 0.99 -41.04
N ASP A 110 -12.08 1.06 -40.34
CA ASP A 110 -12.72 -0.11 -39.68
C ASP A 110 -13.84 -0.75 -40.53
N GLY A 111 -13.93 -0.40 -41.79
CA GLY A 111 -15.00 -0.85 -42.70
C GLY A 111 -16.24 0.06 -42.67
N ARG A 112 -16.38 0.93 -41.68
CA ARG A 112 -17.48 1.92 -41.56
C ARG A 112 -17.00 3.36 -41.81
N GLY A 113 -15.69 3.55 -42.04
CA GLY A 113 -15.07 4.86 -42.33
C GLY A 113 -13.76 5.06 -41.56
N ILE A 114 -13.24 6.28 -41.70
CA ILE A 114 -11.93 6.63 -41.12
C ILE A 114 -12.06 6.90 -39.61
N VAL A 115 -11.18 6.27 -38.83
CA VAL A 115 -10.98 6.47 -37.40
C VAL A 115 -9.66 7.16 -37.16
N GLU A 116 -9.65 8.24 -36.40
CA GLU A 116 -8.48 8.96 -35.93
C GLU A 116 -8.42 8.80 -34.39
N LEU A 117 -7.45 8.02 -33.92
CA LEU A 117 -7.22 7.73 -32.51
C LEU A 117 -5.91 8.35 -32.04
N GLU A 118 -5.99 9.30 -31.13
CA GLU A 118 -4.82 9.93 -30.50
C GLU A 118 -4.64 9.41 -29.08
N LEU A 119 -3.41 8.96 -28.75
CA LEU A 119 -3.03 8.41 -27.46
C LEU A 119 -1.94 9.26 -26.81
N LEU A 120 -2.21 9.75 -25.63
CA LEU A 120 -1.28 10.52 -24.79
C LEU A 120 -0.74 9.64 -23.68
N PHE A 121 0.55 9.30 -23.69
CA PHE A 121 1.21 8.50 -22.68
C PHE A 121 1.74 9.38 -21.56
N ILE A 122 1.19 9.24 -20.33
CA ILE A 122 1.39 10.15 -19.21
C ILE A 122 1.95 9.38 -18.02
N ALA A 123 3.16 9.71 -17.59
CA ALA A 123 3.76 9.20 -16.37
C ALA A 123 3.57 10.19 -15.21
N LEU A 124 3.42 9.66 -14.01
CA LEU A 124 3.26 10.41 -12.76
C LEU A 124 4.47 10.18 -11.85
N ASP A 125 5.68 10.40 -12.38
CA ASP A 125 6.95 10.14 -11.68
C ASP A 125 7.09 10.94 -10.37
N ARG A 126 6.41 12.07 -10.26
CA ARG A 126 6.43 12.96 -9.11
C ARG A 126 5.02 13.39 -8.71
N PRO A 127 4.78 13.71 -7.44
CA PRO A 127 3.48 14.22 -6.98
C PRO A 127 2.97 15.43 -7.79
N GLU A 128 3.89 16.28 -8.27
CA GLU A 128 3.55 17.47 -9.07
C GLU A 128 3.05 17.12 -10.47
N ASP A 129 3.37 15.93 -10.98
CA ASP A 129 2.98 15.50 -12.32
C ASP A 129 1.47 15.35 -12.50
N VAL A 130 0.74 15.22 -11.39
CA VAL A 130 -0.73 15.32 -11.39
C VAL A 130 -1.21 16.63 -12.02
N ARG A 131 -0.39 17.69 -12.03
CA ARG A 131 -0.70 18.95 -12.73
C ARG A 131 -0.75 18.80 -14.25
N LYS A 132 0.00 17.85 -14.82
CA LYS A 132 -0.03 17.56 -16.27
C LYS A 132 -1.43 17.17 -16.74
N ILE A 133 -2.21 16.53 -15.84
CA ILE A 133 -3.57 16.11 -16.12
C ILE A 133 -4.52 17.31 -16.29
N LYS A 134 -4.31 18.41 -15.55
CA LYS A 134 -5.27 19.52 -15.43
C LYS A 134 -5.57 20.26 -16.72
N SER A 135 -4.70 20.19 -17.71
CA SER A 135 -4.86 20.88 -19.02
C SER A 135 -5.32 19.96 -20.15
N LEU A 136 -5.60 18.68 -19.85
CA LEU A 136 -5.97 17.72 -20.88
C LEU A 136 -7.45 17.86 -21.30
N GLU A 137 -7.72 17.51 -22.54
CA GLU A 137 -9.05 17.37 -23.11
C GLU A 137 -9.12 15.99 -23.76
N LEU A 138 -9.89 15.08 -23.16
CA LEU A 138 -9.89 13.67 -23.50
C LEU A 138 -11.31 13.18 -23.83
N THR A 139 -11.40 12.17 -24.68
CA THR A 139 -12.58 11.32 -24.85
C THR A 139 -12.68 10.34 -23.68
N GLY A 140 -11.59 9.63 -23.41
CA GLY A 140 -11.48 8.67 -22.33
C GLY A 140 -10.05 8.62 -21.74
N CYS A 141 -9.91 7.90 -20.63
CA CYS A 141 -8.64 7.68 -19.97
C CYS A 141 -8.50 6.22 -19.59
N TYR A 142 -7.31 5.66 -19.79
CA TYR A 142 -6.89 4.39 -19.25
C TYR A 142 -5.84 4.59 -18.17
N ILE A 143 -6.08 4.04 -16.99
CA ILE A 143 -5.12 4.04 -15.87
C ILE A 143 -4.64 2.61 -15.67
N ASN A 144 -3.40 2.35 -16.03
CA ASN A 144 -2.77 1.04 -15.86
C ASN A 144 -2.19 0.92 -14.46
N GLU A 145 -2.47 -0.20 -13.79
CA GLU A 145 -2.15 -0.48 -12.37
C GLU A 145 -2.66 0.62 -11.43
N LEU A 146 -3.97 0.75 -11.37
CA LEU A 146 -4.67 1.80 -10.61
C LEU A 146 -4.25 1.87 -9.14
N SER A 147 -3.87 0.74 -8.52
CA SER A 147 -3.41 0.69 -7.13
C SER A 147 -2.12 1.46 -6.88
N GLU A 148 -1.29 1.65 -7.90
CA GLU A 148 -0.04 2.39 -7.81
C GLU A 148 -0.23 3.90 -8.04
N VAL A 149 -1.42 4.32 -8.51
CA VAL A 149 -1.71 5.70 -8.90
C VAL A 149 -2.45 6.43 -7.76
N PRO A 150 -2.02 7.65 -7.37
CA PRO A 150 -2.70 8.41 -6.33
C PRO A 150 -4.18 8.67 -6.65
N LYS A 151 -5.07 8.56 -5.64
CA LYS A 151 -6.51 8.85 -5.79
C LYS A 151 -6.79 10.23 -6.42
N ALA A 152 -5.93 11.22 -6.13
CA ALA A 152 -6.02 12.56 -6.71
C ALA A 152 -5.92 12.55 -8.24
N ALA A 153 -5.14 11.65 -8.83
CA ALA A 153 -5.03 11.53 -10.28
C ALA A 153 -6.37 11.09 -10.90
N LEU A 154 -7.03 10.07 -10.32
CA LEU A 154 -8.37 9.65 -10.73
C LEU A 154 -9.37 10.82 -10.64
N ALA A 155 -9.35 11.57 -9.53
CA ALA A 155 -10.24 12.71 -9.33
C ALA A 155 -10.03 13.80 -10.40
N HIS A 156 -8.78 14.11 -10.76
CA HIS A 156 -8.49 15.06 -11.82
C HIS A 156 -8.89 14.55 -13.21
N MET A 157 -8.66 13.26 -13.51
CA MET A 157 -9.06 12.65 -14.79
C MET A 157 -10.57 12.70 -15.01
N LYS A 158 -11.39 12.47 -13.97
CA LYS A 158 -12.86 12.63 -14.06
C LYS A 158 -13.27 13.99 -14.62
N GLY A 159 -12.54 15.05 -14.34
CA GLY A 159 -12.79 16.39 -14.88
C GLY A 159 -12.19 16.66 -16.27
N ARG A 160 -11.48 15.71 -16.87
CA ARG A 160 -10.78 15.88 -18.16
C ARG A 160 -11.38 15.04 -19.28
N VAL A 161 -12.04 13.95 -18.96
CA VAL A 161 -12.80 13.15 -19.94
C VAL A 161 -14.10 13.85 -20.37
N ASN A 162 -14.66 13.45 -21.50
CA ASN A 162 -15.81 14.06 -22.14
C ASN A 162 -15.58 15.54 -22.60
N ARG A 163 -14.32 15.88 -22.89
CA ARG A 163 -13.95 17.22 -23.40
C ARG A 163 -13.43 17.19 -24.83
N TYR A 164 -13.11 16.02 -25.36
CA TYR A 164 -12.71 15.83 -26.74
C TYR A 164 -13.53 14.71 -27.38
N PRO A 165 -14.02 14.88 -28.58
CA PRO A 165 -14.03 16.09 -29.38
C PRO A 165 -14.92 17.18 -28.78
N SER A 166 -14.68 18.46 -29.12
CA SER A 166 -15.52 19.56 -28.68
C SER A 166 -16.96 19.37 -29.15
N LYS A 167 -17.93 19.60 -28.27
CA LYS A 167 -19.37 19.52 -28.59
C LYS A 167 -19.81 20.46 -29.72
N ALA A 168 -19.03 21.51 -30.02
CA ALA A 168 -19.26 22.37 -31.19
C ALA A 168 -19.12 21.64 -32.52
N PHE A 169 -18.39 20.53 -32.54
CA PHE A 169 -18.08 19.75 -33.74
C PHE A 169 -18.64 18.35 -33.76
N CYS A 170 -19.01 17.80 -32.57
CA CYS A 170 -19.62 16.50 -32.41
C CYS A 170 -20.82 16.62 -31.48
N HIS A 171 -22.01 16.64 -32.07
CA HIS A 171 -23.27 16.85 -31.33
C HIS A 171 -23.89 15.54 -30.83
N GLU A 172 -23.57 14.43 -31.46
CA GLU A 172 -24.10 13.12 -31.08
C GLU A 172 -23.49 12.62 -29.78
N PRO A 173 -24.29 11.95 -28.94
CA PRO A 173 -23.78 11.38 -27.71
C PRO A 173 -22.79 10.22 -28.01
N TYR A 174 -21.76 10.13 -27.21
CA TYR A 174 -20.79 9.04 -27.22
C TYR A 174 -20.43 8.64 -25.80
N TRP A 175 -19.95 7.42 -25.64
CA TRP A 175 -19.42 7.03 -24.34
C TRP A 175 -18.11 7.76 -24.06
N SER A 176 -17.96 8.25 -22.84
CA SER A 176 -16.73 8.80 -22.32
C SER A 176 -16.56 8.40 -20.86
N GLY A 177 -15.34 8.13 -20.43
CA GLY A 177 -15.10 7.71 -19.05
C GLY A 177 -13.67 7.26 -18.81
N ILE A 178 -13.49 6.55 -17.72
CA ILE A 178 -12.20 6.05 -17.25
C ILE A 178 -12.29 4.53 -17.18
N ILE A 179 -11.31 3.88 -17.80
CA ILE A 179 -11.07 2.45 -17.63
C ILE A 179 -9.76 2.25 -16.88
N ALA A 180 -9.68 1.21 -16.08
CA ALA A 180 -8.47 0.89 -15.34
C ALA A 180 -8.32 -0.61 -15.14
N ASP A 181 -7.09 -1.04 -14.94
CA ASP A 181 -6.78 -2.37 -14.47
C ASP A 181 -5.95 -2.29 -13.18
N THR A 182 -5.99 -3.33 -12.38
CA THR A 182 -5.19 -3.43 -11.17
C THR A 182 -5.08 -4.87 -10.68
N ASN A 183 -4.02 -5.17 -9.95
CA ASN A 183 -4.02 -6.27 -9.01
C ASN A 183 -4.73 -5.82 -7.73
N PRO A 184 -5.28 -6.75 -6.92
CA PRO A 184 -5.91 -6.39 -5.66
C PRO A 184 -4.93 -5.67 -4.74
N PRO A 185 -5.26 -4.46 -4.26
CA PRO A 185 -4.47 -3.79 -3.25
C PRO A 185 -4.78 -4.32 -1.83
N GLU A 186 -4.36 -3.60 -0.83
CA GLU A 186 -4.74 -3.84 0.55
C GLU A 186 -6.20 -3.45 0.81
N ASP A 187 -6.81 -4.05 1.84
CA ASP A 187 -8.20 -3.81 2.24
C ASP A 187 -8.45 -2.42 2.84
N ASP A 188 -7.40 -1.69 3.22
CA ASP A 188 -7.50 -0.28 3.64
C ASP A 188 -7.22 0.73 2.52
N HIS A 189 -6.84 0.25 1.34
CA HIS A 189 -6.58 1.09 0.18
C HIS A 189 -7.86 1.81 -0.29
N TRP A 190 -7.71 3.02 -0.86
CA TRP A 190 -8.84 3.82 -1.34
C TRP A 190 -9.69 3.11 -2.40
N ILE A 191 -9.11 2.18 -3.20
CA ILE A 191 -9.87 1.36 -4.16
C ILE A 191 -10.88 0.47 -3.42
N TYR A 192 -10.47 -0.21 -2.34
CA TYR A 192 -11.38 -1.02 -1.55
C TYR A 192 -12.53 -0.17 -1.00
N LYS A 193 -12.21 0.97 -0.40
CA LYS A 193 -13.21 1.88 0.16
C LYS A 193 -14.19 2.41 -0.90
N ASP A 194 -13.70 2.79 -2.08
CA ASP A 194 -14.55 3.39 -3.11
C ASP A 194 -15.40 2.37 -3.87
N PHE A 195 -14.93 1.14 -4.05
CA PHE A 195 -15.59 0.14 -4.88
C PHE A 195 -16.29 -0.97 -4.08
N GLU A 196 -15.85 -1.27 -2.84
CA GLU A 196 -16.45 -2.31 -2.00
C GLU A 196 -17.31 -1.75 -0.88
N GLU A 197 -16.97 -0.58 -0.31
CA GLU A 197 -17.70 0.00 0.81
C GLU A 197 -18.69 1.08 0.36
N ASN A 198 -18.26 2.05 -0.46
CA ASN A 198 -19.06 3.23 -0.80
C ASN A 198 -20.05 3.00 -1.96
N HIS A 199 -19.79 2.06 -2.87
CA HIS A 199 -20.67 1.69 -4.00
C HIS A 199 -21.22 2.89 -4.79
N PHE A 200 -20.34 3.67 -5.43
CA PHE A 200 -20.77 4.79 -6.27
C PHE A 200 -21.51 4.30 -7.54
N ASP A 201 -22.65 4.86 -7.87
CA ASP A 201 -23.53 4.42 -8.98
C ASP A 201 -22.84 4.32 -10.34
N ASN A 202 -21.91 5.23 -10.63
CA ASN A 202 -21.19 5.29 -11.91
C ASN A 202 -19.81 4.62 -11.88
N HIS A 203 -19.54 3.78 -10.87
CA HIS A 203 -18.29 3.04 -10.71
C HIS A 203 -18.58 1.54 -10.71
N ARG A 204 -17.83 0.79 -11.51
CA ARG A 204 -17.94 -0.67 -11.57
C ARG A 204 -16.58 -1.32 -11.41
N LEU A 205 -16.53 -2.28 -10.52
CA LEU A 205 -15.40 -3.17 -10.33
C LEU A 205 -15.77 -4.55 -10.86
N PHE A 206 -14.96 -5.08 -11.77
CA PHE A 206 -15.06 -6.42 -12.31
C PHE A 206 -13.93 -7.25 -11.74
N LYS A 207 -14.27 -8.20 -10.87
CA LYS A 207 -13.30 -9.13 -10.29
C LYS A 207 -13.16 -10.36 -11.18
N GLN A 208 -11.93 -10.67 -11.55
CA GLN A 208 -11.63 -11.88 -12.32
C GLN A 208 -11.56 -13.10 -11.41
N PRO A 209 -11.88 -14.29 -11.92
CA PRO A 209 -11.71 -15.53 -11.18
C PRO A 209 -10.26 -15.75 -10.73
N PRO A 210 -10.04 -16.47 -9.61
CA PRO A 210 -8.70 -16.81 -9.16
C PRO A 210 -7.97 -17.68 -10.19
N GLY A 211 -6.64 -17.54 -10.29
CA GLY A 211 -5.78 -18.36 -11.13
C GLY A 211 -5.57 -19.77 -10.57
N LEU A 212 -5.63 -19.91 -9.24
CA LEU A 212 -5.50 -21.19 -8.51
C LEU A 212 -6.76 -21.50 -7.71
N ILE A 213 -7.06 -22.78 -7.58
CA ILE A 213 -8.06 -23.34 -6.65
C ILE A 213 -7.45 -24.50 -5.89
N LYS A 214 -8.05 -24.93 -4.79
CA LYS A 214 -7.66 -26.13 -4.07
C LYS A 214 -8.41 -27.33 -4.62
N ASN A 215 -7.68 -28.42 -4.90
CA ASN A 215 -8.27 -29.71 -5.24
C ASN A 215 -8.72 -30.48 -3.98
N GLU A 216 -9.22 -31.70 -4.18
CA GLU A 216 -9.68 -32.60 -3.09
C GLU A 216 -8.56 -32.92 -2.08
N ASP A 217 -7.31 -32.97 -2.53
CA ASP A 217 -6.12 -33.18 -1.68
C ASP A 217 -5.63 -31.90 -0.99
N ASN A 218 -6.38 -30.79 -1.05
CA ASN A 218 -6.01 -29.47 -0.52
C ASN A 218 -4.74 -28.85 -1.15
N LYS A 219 -4.37 -29.31 -2.36
CA LYS A 219 -3.25 -28.77 -3.14
C LYS A 219 -3.73 -27.70 -4.10
N TRP A 220 -2.90 -26.66 -4.28
CA TRP A 220 -3.14 -25.63 -5.28
C TRP A 220 -2.99 -26.20 -6.68
N VAL A 221 -4.00 -26.02 -7.50
CA VAL A 221 -4.04 -26.38 -8.92
C VAL A 221 -4.63 -25.25 -9.74
N ARG A 222 -4.26 -25.18 -11.01
CA ARG A 222 -4.82 -24.21 -11.94
C ARG A 222 -6.34 -24.22 -11.93
N ASN A 223 -6.94 -23.05 -11.85
CA ASN A 223 -8.38 -22.92 -12.01
C ASN A 223 -8.76 -23.02 -13.50
N PRO A 224 -9.56 -24.01 -13.90
CA PRO A 224 -9.98 -24.14 -15.30
C PRO A 224 -10.84 -22.97 -15.79
N ASN A 225 -11.46 -22.24 -14.87
CA ASN A 225 -12.29 -21.05 -15.15
C ASN A 225 -11.52 -19.73 -15.03
N ALA A 226 -10.19 -19.77 -14.82
CA ALA A 226 -9.40 -18.56 -14.78
C ALA A 226 -9.47 -17.82 -16.12
N ASP A 227 -9.64 -16.51 -16.06
CA ASP A 227 -9.59 -15.66 -17.24
C ASP A 227 -8.22 -15.78 -17.94
N ASN A 228 -8.24 -15.77 -19.29
CA ASN A 228 -7.04 -15.90 -20.13
C ASN A 228 -6.25 -17.22 -19.97
N ALA A 229 -6.79 -18.21 -19.28
CA ALA A 229 -6.11 -19.46 -18.99
C ALA A 229 -5.60 -20.18 -20.25
N SER A 230 -6.36 -20.14 -21.36
CA SER A 230 -6.00 -20.78 -22.63
C SER A 230 -4.76 -20.21 -23.32
N HIS A 231 -4.30 -18.99 -22.92
CA HIS A 231 -3.14 -18.33 -23.48
C HIS A 231 -1.90 -18.36 -22.55
N LEU A 232 -2.03 -19.03 -21.40
CA LEU A 232 -0.95 -19.21 -20.43
C LEU A 232 -0.46 -20.67 -20.46
N PRO A 233 0.81 -20.93 -20.11
CA PRO A 233 1.29 -22.29 -19.88
C PRO A 233 0.42 -23.04 -18.87
N ASP A 234 0.26 -24.36 -19.02
CA ASP A 234 -0.64 -25.15 -18.19
C ASP A 234 -0.34 -25.07 -16.68
N ASN A 235 0.92 -24.93 -16.31
CA ASN A 235 1.37 -24.83 -14.91
C ASN A 235 1.76 -23.38 -14.51
N TYR A 236 1.28 -22.36 -15.23
CA TYR A 236 1.69 -20.97 -15.01
C TYR A 236 1.51 -20.51 -13.56
N TYR A 237 0.33 -20.73 -12.99
CA TYR A 237 0.01 -20.26 -11.64
C TYR A 237 0.67 -21.12 -10.55
N GLU A 238 0.85 -22.41 -10.77
CA GLU A 238 1.60 -23.29 -9.87
C GLU A 238 3.07 -22.85 -9.78
N MET A 239 3.71 -22.62 -10.93
CA MET A 239 5.08 -22.09 -10.98
C MET A 239 5.19 -20.70 -10.35
N LEU A 240 4.20 -19.84 -10.60
CA LEU A 240 4.17 -18.50 -10.00
C LEU A 240 4.06 -18.54 -8.47
N ALA A 241 3.34 -19.52 -7.93
CA ALA A 241 3.13 -19.66 -6.48
C ALA A 241 4.29 -20.39 -5.76
N GLU A 242 5.12 -21.13 -6.50
CA GLU A 242 6.20 -21.93 -5.93
C GLU A 242 7.24 -21.05 -5.22
N GLY A 243 7.51 -21.36 -3.94
CA GLY A 243 8.47 -20.62 -3.12
C GLY A 243 8.02 -19.20 -2.68
N GLN A 244 6.80 -18.78 -3.02
CA GLN A 244 6.29 -17.46 -2.68
C GLN A 244 5.58 -17.42 -1.32
N SER A 245 5.47 -16.21 -0.74
CA SER A 245 4.71 -15.99 0.48
C SER A 245 3.21 -16.23 0.27
N LYS A 246 2.48 -16.54 1.34
CA LYS A 246 1.01 -16.68 1.31
C LYS A 246 0.34 -15.42 0.76
N ASP A 247 0.84 -14.25 1.12
CA ASP A 247 0.29 -12.96 0.67
C ASP A 247 0.55 -12.72 -0.82
N PHE A 248 1.73 -13.10 -1.33
CA PHE A 248 1.99 -13.07 -2.78
C PHE A 248 1.00 -13.95 -3.54
N VAL A 249 0.82 -15.19 -3.10
CA VAL A 249 -0.15 -16.12 -3.72
C VAL A 249 -1.56 -15.56 -3.65
N LYS A 250 -1.95 -15.01 -2.50
CA LYS A 250 -3.27 -14.39 -2.27
C LYS A 250 -3.56 -13.27 -3.28
N VAL A 251 -2.64 -12.34 -3.45
CA VAL A 251 -2.81 -11.18 -4.35
C VAL A 251 -2.66 -11.56 -5.82
N PHE A 252 -1.54 -12.21 -6.17
CA PHE A 252 -1.16 -12.36 -7.59
C PHE A 252 -1.64 -13.66 -8.24
N CYS A 253 -1.98 -14.67 -7.44
CA CYS A 253 -2.54 -15.92 -7.97
C CYS A 253 -4.04 -16.06 -7.71
N LEU A 254 -4.54 -15.64 -6.53
CA LEU A 254 -5.95 -15.77 -6.19
C LEU A 254 -6.78 -14.52 -6.55
N GLY A 255 -6.14 -13.36 -6.77
CA GLY A 255 -6.85 -12.12 -7.05
C GLY A 255 -7.63 -11.59 -5.85
N GLU A 256 -7.16 -11.87 -4.64
CA GLU A 256 -7.78 -11.43 -3.38
C GLU A 256 -7.05 -10.23 -2.77
N TYR A 257 -7.78 -9.37 -2.09
CA TYR A 257 -7.21 -8.24 -1.35
C TYR A 257 -6.17 -8.71 -0.33
N GLY A 258 -5.00 -8.11 -0.34
CA GLY A 258 -3.91 -8.48 0.55
C GLY A 258 -2.72 -7.54 0.45
N SER A 259 -1.78 -7.67 1.38
CA SER A 259 -0.56 -6.87 1.42
C SER A 259 0.64 -7.68 0.95
N VAL A 260 1.23 -7.26 -0.15
CA VAL A 260 2.54 -7.78 -0.58
C VAL A 260 3.58 -6.71 -0.25
N GLY A 261 4.20 -6.84 0.92
CA GLY A 261 5.23 -5.90 1.36
C GLY A 261 6.45 -5.91 0.43
N PHE A 262 6.72 -4.81 -0.24
CA PHE A 262 7.95 -4.60 -1.03
C PHE A 262 9.13 -4.18 -0.16
N GLY A 263 9.39 -4.89 0.97
CA GLY A 263 10.48 -4.58 1.86
C GLY A 263 10.79 -5.70 2.85
N LYS A 264 11.96 -5.64 3.47
CA LYS A 264 12.33 -6.54 4.56
C LYS A 264 11.71 -6.02 5.86
N CYS A 265 10.85 -6.82 6.51
CA CYS A 265 10.28 -6.47 7.81
C CYS A 265 11.36 -6.08 8.81
N VAL A 266 11.13 -5.01 9.57
CA VAL A 266 12.03 -4.58 10.64
C VAL A 266 11.99 -5.57 11.81
N TYR A 267 10.81 -6.15 12.07
CA TYR A 267 10.60 -7.13 13.13
C TYR A 267 10.10 -8.47 12.57
N PRO A 268 10.97 -9.27 11.95
CA PRO A 268 10.60 -10.59 11.44
C PRO A 268 10.22 -11.57 12.58
N GLU A 269 10.57 -11.24 13.82
CA GLU A 269 10.23 -12.00 15.04
C GLU A 269 8.74 -11.87 15.41
N PHE A 270 8.03 -10.85 14.90
CA PHE A 270 6.63 -10.65 15.20
C PHE A 270 5.76 -11.68 14.48
N ASN A 271 4.94 -12.38 15.24
CA ASN A 271 3.92 -13.30 14.72
C ASN A 271 2.55 -12.87 15.24
N ALA A 272 1.65 -12.52 14.32
CA ALA A 272 0.33 -11.99 14.66
C ALA A 272 -0.54 -12.96 15.50
N ASP A 273 -0.39 -14.28 15.27
CA ASP A 273 -1.15 -15.31 16.01
C ASP A 273 -0.63 -15.51 17.44
N VAL A 274 0.60 -15.07 17.71
CA VAL A 274 1.27 -15.23 19.01
C VAL A 274 1.28 -13.93 19.80
N HIS A 275 1.57 -12.81 19.13
CA HIS A 275 1.86 -11.52 19.76
C HIS A 275 0.70 -10.53 19.72
N ALA A 276 -0.42 -10.84 19.04
CA ALA A 276 -1.56 -9.95 18.94
C ALA A 276 -2.87 -10.63 19.37
N VAL A 277 -3.67 -9.91 20.13
CA VAL A 277 -5.00 -10.33 20.59
C VAL A 277 -6.04 -9.30 20.17
N ASP A 278 -7.32 -9.71 20.17
CA ASP A 278 -8.44 -8.83 19.78
C ASP A 278 -8.86 -7.86 20.86
N SER A 279 -8.51 -8.14 22.12
CA SER A 279 -8.77 -7.30 23.27
C SER A 279 -7.73 -7.56 24.34
N LEU A 280 -7.14 -6.50 24.89
CA LEU A 280 -6.16 -6.56 25.96
C LEU A 280 -6.51 -5.53 27.04
N GLU A 281 -6.79 -6.00 28.24
CA GLU A 281 -7.12 -5.12 29.36
C GLU A 281 -5.86 -4.72 30.15
N ALA A 282 -5.86 -3.48 30.62
CA ALA A 282 -4.82 -2.98 31.51
C ALA A 282 -4.91 -3.67 32.87
N ILE A 283 -3.77 -3.99 33.47
CA ILE A 283 -3.68 -4.51 34.83
C ILE A 283 -4.02 -3.36 35.80
N GLN A 284 -5.12 -3.46 36.50
CA GLN A 284 -5.56 -2.43 37.44
C GLN A 284 -4.55 -2.24 38.59
N GLY A 285 -4.31 -0.99 38.94
CA GLY A 285 -3.36 -0.62 39.99
C GLY A 285 -1.88 -0.68 39.57
N LEU A 286 -1.59 -1.09 38.32
CA LEU A 286 -0.28 -1.00 37.76
C LEU A 286 -0.16 0.27 36.91
N ASP A 287 0.94 0.99 37.07
CA ASP A 287 1.21 2.21 36.32
C ASP A 287 1.36 1.92 34.83
N VAL A 288 0.88 2.83 33.97
CA VAL A 288 1.16 2.80 32.53
C VAL A 288 2.43 3.56 32.21
N VAL A 289 3.09 3.10 31.15
CA VAL A 289 4.25 3.75 30.54
C VAL A 289 3.83 4.30 29.19
N ILE A 290 4.24 5.52 28.89
CA ILE A 290 3.87 6.20 27.67
C ILE A 290 5.12 6.52 26.88
N GLY A 291 5.15 6.10 25.60
CA GLY A 291 6.15 6.51 24.61
C GLY A 291 5.58 7.55 23.66
N TRP A 292 6.38 8.54 23.29
CA TRP A 292 5.98 9.62 22.38
C TRP A 292 6.96 9.73 21.20
N ASP A 293 6.42 9.94 20.02
CA ASP A 293 7.15 10.40 18.84
C ASP A 293 6.56 11.74 18.40
N PHE A 294 7.44 12.67 18.00
CA PHE A 294 7.08 14.05 17.67
C PHE A 294 7.12 14.30 16.16
N GLY A 295 6.48 15.35 15.71
CA GLY A 295 6.42 15.78 14.32
C GLY A 295 5.02 16.27 13.96
N LEU A 296 4.75 16.38 12.66
CA LEU A 296 3.41 16.72 12.14
C LEU A 296 2.42 15.55 12.23
N THR A 297 2.92 14.37 12.52
CA THR A 297 2.13 13.15 12.80
C THR A 297 2.56 12.64 14.18
N PRO A 298 2.21 13.36 15.27
CA PRO A 298 2.61 12.94 16.60
C PRO A 298 1.93 11.62 16.97
N ALA A 299 2.66 10.76 17.67
CA ALA A 299 2.16 9.47 18.13
C ALA A 299 2.44 9.26 19.62
N CYS A 300 1.51 8.57 20.27
CA CYS A 300 1.58 8.19 21.67
C CYS A 300 1.20 6.72 21.81
N VAL A 301 2.02 5.92 22.46
CA VAL A 301 1.78 4.50 22.72
C VAL A 301 1.77 4.24 24.20
N VAL A 302 0.70 3.58 24.69
CA VAL A 302 0.50 3.22 26.09
C VAL A 302 0.80 1.75 26.28
N ILE A 303 1.73 1.45 27.17
CA ILE A 303 2.16 0.09 27.51
C ILE A 303 2.10 -0.15 29.02
N GLN A 304 2.08 -1.41 29.41
CA GLN A 304 2.38 -1.85 30.78
C GLN A 304 3.42 -2.95 30.76
N LEU A 305 4.28 -2.98 31.78
CA LEU A 305 5.17 -4.11 32.03
C LEU A 305 4.59 -4.88 33.24
N SER A 306 4.08 -6.09 33.01
CA SER A 306 3.55 -6.91 34.09
C SER A 306 4.62 -7.22 35.14
N PRO A 307 4.26 -7.51 36.40
CA PRO A 307 5.22 -7.87 37.45
C PRO A 307 6.11 -9.08 37.08
N ARG A 308 5.62 -9.94 36.19
CA ARG A 308 6.36 -11.12 35.68
C ARG A 308 7.27 -10.79 34.50
N GLY A 309 7.16 -9.58 33.92
CA GLY A 309 8.02 -9.09 32.84
C GLY A 309 7.47 -9.31 31.44
N GLN A 310 6.17 -9.51 31.28
CA GLN A 310 5.46 -9.48 30.01
C GLN A 310 5.12 -8.02 29.64
N LEU A 311 5.43 -7.61 28.44
CA LEU A 311 5.07 -6.31 27.89
C LEU A 311 3.67 -6.38 27.27
N LEU A 312 2.79 -5.50 27.73
CA LEU A 312 1.43 -5.34 27.23
C LEU A 312 1.32 -4.02 26.49
N VAL A 313 1.06 -4.06 25.19
CA VAL A 313 0.84 -2.86 24.34
C VAL A 313 -0.66 -2.65 24.22
N LEU A 314 -1.15 -1.65 24.95
CA LEU A 314 -2.57 -1.50 25.25
C LEU A 314 -3.30 -0.60 24.27
N LYS A 315 -2.67 0.53 23.88
CA LYS A 315 -3.33 1.55 23.07
C LYS A 315 -2.33 2.39 22.31
N GLU A 316 -2.72 2.80 21.10
CA GLU A 316 -2.07 3.87 20.37
C GLU A 316 -2.99 5.07 20.20
N TYR A 317 -2.42 6.26 20.16
CA TYR A 317 -3.04 7.50 19.73
C TYR A 317 -2.13 8.10 18.65
N VAL A 318 -2.70 8.48 17.52
CA VAL A 318 -1.95 9.04 16.38
C VAL A 318 -2.65 10.31 15.92
N GLY A 319 -1.88 11.40 15.78
CA GLY A 319 -2.35 12.65 15.21
C GLY A 319 -2.00 12.73 13.71
N ASP A 320 -2.66 13.63 13.01
CA ASP A 320 -2.36 13.90 11.60
C ASP A 320 -2.42 15.42 11.35
N GLY A 321 -1.33 15.98 10.81
CA GLY A 321 -1.23 17.40 10.47
C GLY A 321 -1.36 18.35 11.66
N MET A 322 -0.96 17.95 12.88
CA MET A 322 -1.11 18.74 14.10
C MET A 322 0.17 18.76 14.96
N GLY A 323 0.35 19.84 15.72
CA GLY A 323 1.45 19.94 16.68
C GLY A 323 1.21 19.13 17.95
N ILE A 324 2.30 18.87 18.71
CA ILE A 324 2.26 18.02 19.91
C ILE A 324 1.29 18.57 20.99
N ARG A 325 1.21 19.87 21.19
CA ARG A 325 0.31 20.48 22.17
C ARG A 325 -1.15 20.16 21.86
N THR A 326 -1.58 20.45 20.62
CA THR A 326 -2.95 20.16 20.16
C THR A 326 -3.26 18.68 20.25
N PHE A 327 -2.34 17.81 19.85
CA PHE A 327 -2.48 16.37 19.93
C PHE A 327 -2.65 15.91 21.38
N ALA A 328 -1.80 16.39 22.29
CA ALA A 328 -1.86 16.02 23.70
C ALA A 328 -3.18 16.48 24.36
N GLU A 329 -3.57 17.75 24.16
CA GLU A 329 -4.78 18.33 24.76
C GLU A 329 -6.08 17.73 24.22
N SER A 330 -6.16 17.47 22.90
CA SER A 330 -7.43 17.05 22.28
C SER A 330 -7.57 15.55 22.09
N ILE A 331 -6.48 14.77 22.04
CA ILE A 331 -6.52 13.34 21.72
C ILE A 331 -5.91 12.49 22.84
N ALA A 332 -4.61 12.68 23.16
CA ALA A 332 -3.89 11.74 23.98
C ALA A 332 -4.32 11.80 25.46
N ILE A 333 -4.34 12.98 26.08
CA ILE A 333 -4.70 13.15 27.50
C ILE A 333 -6.15 12.72 27.76
N PRO A 334 -7.15 13.21 26.99
CA PRO A 334 -8.54 12.77 27.20
C PRO A 334 -8.72 11.27 26.93
N GLY A 335 -8.02 10.74 25.92
CA GLY A 335 -8.05 9.32 25.58
C GLY A 335 -7.47 8.47 26.71
N ILE A 336 -6.29 8.79 27.22
CA ILE A 336 -5.64 8.06 28.32
C ILE A 336 -6.51 8.10 29.57
N ALA A 337 -7.05 9.27 29.93
CA ALA A 337 -7.92 9.40 31.09
C ALA A 337 -9.21 8.58 30.99
N LYS A 338 -9.76 8.47 29.78
CA LYS A 338 -10.96 7.65 29.48
C LYS A 338 -10.65 6.16 29.48
N ASP A 339 -9.59 5.75 28.78
CA ASP A 339 -9.30 4.35 28.53
C ASP A 339 -8.59 3.67 29.72
N PHE A 340 -7.89 4.46 30.58
CA PHE A 340 -7.13 3.96 31.73
C PHE A 340 -7.47 4.68 33.05
N PRO A 341 -8.76 4.76 33.47
CA PRO A 341 -9.18 5.57 34.61
C PRO A 341 -8.63 5.06 35.97
N TYR A 342 -8.18 3.81 36.02
CA TYR A 342 -7.66 3.16 37.23
C TYR A 342 -6.13 2.99 37.21
N CYS A 343 -5.44 3.53 36.22
CA CYS A 343 -3.98 3.47 36.06
C CYS A 343 -3.37 4.86 36.21
N LYS A 344 -2.23 4.94 36.88
CA LYS A 344 -1.44 6.19 36.92
C LYS A 344 -0.40 6.15 35.78
N VAL A 345 -0.02 7.32 35.30
CA VAL A 345 1.14 7.47 34.41
C VAL A 345 2.40 7.43 35.29
N GLY A 346 3.10 6.30 35.25
CA GLY A 346 4.33 6.10 36.02
C GLY A 346 5.54 6.68 35.28
N THR A 347 5.69 6.36 34.01
CA THR A 347 6.81 6.82 33.15
C THR A 347 6.25 7.37 31.86
N SER A 348 6.78 8.51 31.44
CA SER A 348 6.51 9.11 30.12
C SER A 348 7.85 9.46 29.47
N VAL A 349 8.11 8.92 28.29
CA VAL A 349 9.40 9.02 27.60
C VAL A 349 9.20 9.38 26.13
N ALA A 350 10.08 10.21 25.60
CA ALA A 350 9.92 10.75 24.26
C ALA A 350 11.23 10.76 23.47
N ASP A 351 11.11 11.01 22.15
CA ASP A 351 12.25 11.26 21.26
C ASP A 351 13.18 12.31 21.86
N PRO A 352 14.49 12.01 22.00
CA PRO A 352 15.48 13.00 22.44
C PRO A 352 15.51 14.29 21.62
N ALA A 353 15.19 14.25 20.34
CA ALA A 353 15.10 15.43 19.48
C ALA A 353 14.03 16.44 19.98
N GLY A 354 13.03 15.97 20.72
CA GLY A 354 11.99 16.81 21.34
C GLY A 354 12.49 17.70 22.48
N SER A 355 13.75 17.56 22.91
CA SER A 355 14.41 18.44 23.88
C SER A 355 15.02 19.69 23.23
N ALA A 356 15.23 19.70 21.90
CA ALA A 356 15.80 20.82 21.19
C ALA A 356 14.81 21.99 21.14
N ARG A 357 15.29 23.20 21.48
CA ARG A 357 14.53 24.44 21.31
C ARG A 357 14.51 24.80 19.83
N ASN A 358 13.37 25.23 19.31
CA ASN A 358 13.31 25.88 18.01
C ASN A 358 13.95 27.27 18.14
N GLU A 359 15.09 27.49 17.52
CA GLU A 359 15.84 28.76 17.58
C GLU A 359 15.12 29.95 16.92
N ILE A 360 14.02 29.72 16.22
CA ILE A 360 13.33 30.73 15.39
C ILE A 360 12.13 31.38 16.10
N VAL A 361 11.56 30.71 17.10
CA VAL A 361 10.46 31.27 17.93
C VAL A 361 10.74 30.91 19.39
N GLU A 362 10.42 31.74 20.34
CA GLU A 362 10.50 31.50 21.80
C GLU A 362 9.56 30.36 22.26
N GLU A 363 9.41 29.29 21.47
CA GLU A 363 8.52 28.14 21.73
C GLU A 363 9.21 27.11 22.62
N MET A 364 8.45 26.63 23.55
CA MET A 364 8.86 25.51 24.42
C MET A 364 9.18 24.29 23.58
N SER A 365 10.14 23.49 24.04
CA SER A 365 10.41 22.18 23.42
C SER A 365 9.19 21.26 23.49
N CYS A 366 9.06 20.28 22.58
CA CYS A 366 7.93 19.33 22.61
C CYS A 366 7.77 18.64 23.98
N ILE A 367 8.88 18.27 24.62
CA ILE A 367 8.88 17.73 25.99
C ILE A 367 8.41 18.79 27.00
N GLY A 368 8.82 20.04 26.81
CA GLY A 368 8.37 21.16 27.64
C GLY A 368 6.85 21.37 27.56
N GLU A 369 6.28 21.26 26.36
CA GLU A 369 4.82 21.33 26.15
C GLU A 369 4.09 20.23 26.93
N LEU A 370 4.51 18.96 26.83
CA LEU A 370 3.92 17.85 27.58
C LEU A 370 4.03 18.08 29.09
N ASN A 371 5.18 18.55 29.57
CA ASN A 371 5.39 18.85 30.99
C ASN A 371 4.49 20.01 31.46
N SER A 372 4.27 21.03 30.63
CA SER A 372 3.33 22.14 30.97
C SER A 372 1.87 21.66 31.08
N LEU A 373 1.51 20.59 30.38
CA LEU A 373 0.20 19.95 30.44
C LEU A 373 0.06 18.92 31.59
N GLY A 374 1.10 18.79 32.41
CA GLY A 374 1.09 17.92 33.60
C GLY A 374 1.55 16.48 33.34
N ILE A 375 1.98 16.14 32.12
CA ILE A 375 2.59 14.83 31.81
C ILE A 375 4.10 14.96 31.96
N LYS A 376 4.64 14.48 33.10
CA LYS A 376 6.08 14.51 33.39
C LYS A 376 6.83 13.60 32.40
N THR A 377 7.23 14.18 31.27
CA THR A 377 7.91 13.47 30.19
C THR A 377 9.41 13.73 30.23
N THR A 378 10.18 12.70 30.03
CA THR A 378 11.65 12.74 29.95
C THR A 378 12.11 12.34 28.54
N SER A 379 13.31 12.77 28.19
CA SER A 379 13.98 12.31 26.97
C SER A 379 14.41 10.87 27.10
N ALA A 380 14.24 10.06 26.06
CA ALA A 380 14.80 8.71 26.00
C ALA A 380 16.33 8.77 26.08
N ARG A 381 16.95 7.67 26.51
CA ARG A 381 18.40 7.57 26.74
C ARG A 381 19.23 7.72 25.45
N THR A 382 18.67 7.35 24.31
CA THR A 382 19.29 7.52 22.99
C THR A 382 18.23 7.60 21.90
N ASN A 383 18.60 8.24 20.78
CA ASN A 383 17.83 8.24 19.55
C ASN A 383 18.35 7.23 18.53
N ASP A 384 19.42 6.49 18.87
CA ASP A 384 19.99 5.50 17.96
C ASP A 384 18.98 4.40 17.64
N LEU A 385 18.94 4.02 16.36
CA LEU A 385 17.95 3.07 15.83
C LEU A 385 18.14 1.66 16.42
N ASP A 386 19.39 1.16 16.43
CA ASP A 386 19.67 -0.22 16.83
C ASP A 386 19.27 -0.55 18.29
N PRO A 387 19.60 0.29 19.31
CA PRO A 387 19.11 0.08 20.67
C PRO A 387 17.60 0.09 20.78
N ARG A 388 16.91 0.98 20.05
CA ARG A 388 15.43 1.05 20.03
C ARG A 388 14.82 -0.21 19.43
N LEU A 389 15.30 -0.65 18.27
CA LEU A 389 14.84 -1.89 17.64
C LEU A 389 15.16 -3.10 18.51
N GLY A 390 16.36 -3.14 19.10
CA GLY A 390 16.79 -4.20 20.00
C GLY A 390 15.91 -4.35 21.24
N SER A 391 15.42 -3.23 21.80
CA SER A 391 14.53 -3.25 22.97
C SER A 391 13.18 -3.89 22.67
N VAL A 392 12.60 -3.62 21.51
CA VAL A 392 11.34 -4.26 21.08
C VAL A 392 11.57 -5.76 20.81
N ARG A 393 12.64 -6.12 20.09
CA ARG A 393 13.03 -7.51 19.82
C ARG A 393 13.26 -8.32 21.10
N TYR A 394 13.80 -7.70 22.13
CA TYR A 394 13.98 -8.36 23.43
C TYR A 394 12.63 -8.91 23.95
N PHE A 395 11.55 -8.13 23.92
CA PHE A 395 10.24 -8.57 24.37
C PHE A 395 9.59 -9.55 23.40
N LEU A 396 9.75 -9.37 22.08
CA LEU A 396 9.22 -10.29 21.07
C LEU A 396 9.81 -11.70 21.17
N ASN A 397 11.10 -11.79 21.48
CA ASN A 397 11.81 -13.09 21.60
C ASN A 397 11.70 -13.72 22.99
N LYS A 398 11.17 -13.00 23.97
CA LYS A 398 11.08 -13.47 25.36
C LYS A 398 9.81 -14.32 25.59
N MET A 399 9.97 -15.37 26.39
CA MET A 399 8.85 -16.11 26.96
C MET A 399 8.76 -15.85 28.46
N VAL A 400 7.55 -15.65 28.97
CA VAL A 400 7.25 -15.41 30.37
C VAL A 400 6.22 -16.42 30.84
N ASP A 401 6.58 -17.34 31.71
CA ASP A 401 5.72 -18.42 32.23
C ASP A 401 5.00 -19.21 31.11
N GLY A 402 5.73 -19.51 30.00
CA GLY A 402 5.17 -20.23 28.85
C GLY A 402 4.27 -19.40 27.93
N LYS A 403 4.20 -18.09 28.16
CA LYS A 403 3.45 -17.13 27.32
C LYS A 403 4.41 -16.17 26.61
N PRO A 404 4.00 -15.57 25.48
CA PRO A 404 4.81 -14.54 24.81
C PRO A 404 5.16 -13.40 25.76
N GLY A 405 6.41 -12.93 25.71
CA GLY A 405 6.87 -11.77 26.47
C GLY A 405 6.36 -10.42 25.96
N PHE A 406 5.78 -10.41 24.76
CA PHE A 406 5.16 -9.28 24.12
C PHE A 406 3.72 -9.65 23.71
N VAL A 407 2.74 -8.86 24.09
CA VAL A 407 1.35 -9.00 23.64
C VAL A 407 0.78 -7.62 23.33
N MET A 408 0.11 -7.47 22.21
CA MET A 408 -0.55 -6.22 21.80
C MET A 408 -2.03 -6.39 21.50
N ASP A 409 -2.81 -5.35 21.76
CA ASP A 409 -4.19 -5.24 21.30
C ASP A 409 -4.21 -4.76 19.84
N ARG A 410 -4.61 -5.64 18.90
CA ARG A 410 -4.61 -5.30 17.45
C ARG A 410 -5.71 -4.30 17.08
N LYS A 411 -6.82 -4.25 17.84
CA LYS A 411 -7.92 -3.32 17.57
C LYS A 411 -7.67 -1.95 18.18
N ALA A 412 -7.02 -1.92 19.35
CA ALA A 412 -6.66 -0.67 20.01
C ALA A 412 -5.37 -0.04 19.44
N CYS A 413 -4.55 -0.83 18.72
CA CYS A 413 -3.29 -0.41 18.12
C CYS A 413 -3.21 -0.76 16.62
N PRO A 414 -4.15 -0.29 15.77
CA PRO A 414 -4.25 -0.71 14.37
C PRO A 414 -3.05 -0.27 13.51
N THR A 415 -2.49 0.92 13.76
CA THR A 415 -1.34 1.44 13.02
C THR A 415 -0.05 0.70 13.40
N LEU A 416 0.17 0.44 14.69
CA LEU A 416 1.25 -0.41 15.18
C LEU A 416 1.16 -1.82 14.61
N PHE A 417 -0.03 -2.42 14.64
CA PHE A 417 -0.24 -3.77 14.11
C PHE A 417 0.15 -3.84 12.64
N LYS A 418 -0.29 -2.87 11.81
CA LYS A 418 0.14 -2.77 10.41
C LYS A 418 1.64 -2.55 10.29
N GLY A 419 2.23 -1.73 11.15
CA GLY A 419 3.67 -1.51 11.22
C GLY A 419 4.43 -2.82 11.41
N PHE A 420 4.03 -3.65 12.37
CA PHE A 420 4.66 -4.94 12.61
C PHE A 420 4.50 -5.93 11.44
N VAL A 421 3.31 -5.96 10.84
CA VAL A 421 2.98 -6.95 9.79
C VAL A 421 3.59 -6.57 8.44
N LYS A 422 3.60 -5.26 8.07
CA LYS A 422 3.85 -4.88 6.69
C LYS A 422 4.43 -3.49 6.43
N ASP A 423 4.09 -2.46 7.23
CA ASP A 423 4.35 -1.07 6.85
C ASP A 423 5.69 -0.53 7.34
N TYR A 424 6.23 -1.11 8.43
CA TYR A 424 7.53 -0.73 8.97
C TYR A 424 8.61 -1.68 8.43
N VAL A 425 9.16 -1.31 7.27
CA VAL A 425 10.07 -2.16 6.48
C VAL A 425 11.31 -1.39 6.03
N TYR A 426 12.39 -2.12 5.80
CA TYR A 426 13.54 -1.62 5.05
C TYR A 426 13.21 -1.66 3.57
N ALA A 427 13.15 -0.51 2.91
CA ALA A 427 12.86 -0.46 1.48
C ALA A 427 13.94 -1.14 0.66
N ARG A 428 13.53 -1.88 -0.36
CA ARG A 428 14.44 -2.45 -1.34
C ARG A 428 15.10 -1.34 -2.17
N ILE A 429 16.40 -1.43 -2.37
CA ILE A 429 17.14 -0.55 -3.28
C ILE A 429 17.11 -1.22 -4.66
N ALA A 430 16.62 -0.50 -5.67
CA ALA A 430 16.60 -0.98 -7.04
C ALA A 430 18.03 -0.98 -7.63
N VAL A 431 18.74 -2.09 -7.47
CA VAL A 431 20.07 -2.33 -8.07
C VAL A 431 20.01 -3.68 -8.77
N SER A 432 20.59 -3.76 -9.97
CA SER A 432 20.77 -5.04 -10.67
C SER A 432 21.71 -5.95 -9.88
N GLY A 433 21.24 -7.09 -9.43
CA GLY A 433 22.03 -8.07 -8.66
C GLY A 433 21.36 -8.48 -7.35
N GLU A 434 22.17 -8.65 -6.30
CA GLU A 434 21.70 -9.07 -4.98
C GLU A 434 20.66 -8.10 -4.40
N GLU A 435 19.67 -8.63 -3.67
CA GLU A 435 18.68 -7.84 -2.95
C GLU A 435 19.35 -6.98 -1.88
N ARG A 436 19.36 -5.68 -2.10
CA ARG A 436 19.86 -4.70 -1.12
C ARG A 436 18.71 -3.90 -0.56
N TYR A 437 18.78 -3.62 0.73
CA TYR A 437 17.80 -2.85 1.45
C TYR A 437 18.44 -1.59 2.03
N LYS A 438 17.63 -0.55 2.26
CA LYS A 438 18.09 0.64 2.97
C LYS A 438 18.47 0.30 4.41
N ASP A 439 19.45 0.99 4.96
CA ASP A 439 19.90 0.80 6.34
C ASP A 439 18.91 1.29 7.40
N LYS A 440 17.94 2.11 6.99
CA LYS A 440 16.91 2.65 7.87
C LYS A 440 15.52 2.28 7.35
N PRO A 441 14.58 1.99 8.27
CA PRO A 441 13.19 1.73 7.90
C PRO A 441 12.57 2.91 7.15
N ASN A 442 11.59 2.61 6.29
CA ASN A 442 10.84 3.65 5.62
C ASN A 442 10.08 4.51 6.63
N LYS A 443 10.11 5.83 6.40
CA LYS A 443 9.26 6.76 7.13
C LYS A 443 7.89 6.84 6.47
N ASN A 444 6.87 6.47 7.23
CA ASN A 444 5.46 6.49 6.84
C ASN A 444 4.58 6.68 8.09
N MET A 445 3.27 6.63 7.96
CA MET A 445 2.35 6.78 9.10
C MET A 445 2.63 5.78 10.23
N ALA A 446 2.97 4.52 9.91
CA ALA A 446 3.25 3.48 10.91
C ALA A 446 4.58 3.71 11.63
N SER A 447 5.55 4.41 11.03
CA SER A 447 6.85 4.64 11.68
C SER A 447 6.75 5.46 12.97
N HIS A 448 5.76 6.35 13.09
CA HIS A 448 5.58 7.21 14.27
C HIS A 448 5.19 6.43 15.53
N PRO A 449 4.11 5.63 15.55
CA PRO A 449 3.82 4.80 16.71
C PRO A 449 4.86 3.69 16.94
N MET A 450 5.55 3.20 15.90
CA MET A 450 6.66 2.24 16.06
C MET A 450 7.87 2.87 16.76
N ASP A 451 8.20 4.12 16.44
CA ASP A 451 9.26 4.88 17.12
C ASP A 451 8.85 5.19 18.57
N ALA A 452 7.59 5.62 18.81
CA ALA A 452 7.03 5.84 20.15
C ALA A 452 7.10 4.56 21.03
N LEU A 453 6.70 3.41 20.47
CA LEU A 453 6.85 2.11 21.14
C LEU A 453 8.32 1.80 21.43
N GLY A 454 9.21 2.07 20.50
CA GLY A 454 10.65 1.87 20.65
C GLY A 454 11.24 2.63 21.84
N TYR A 455 10.83 3.90 22.03
CA TYR A 455 11.28 4.69 23.20
C TYR A 455 10.73 4.12 24.52
N ALA A 456 9.46 3.74 24.55
CA ALA A 456 8.86 3.11 25.75
C ALA A 456 9.54 1.78 26.08
N CYS A 457 9.78 0.92 25.09
CA CYS A 457 10.48 -0.35 25.27
C CYS A 457 11.93 -0.16 25.73
N LEU A 458 12.65 0.84 25.19
CA LEU A 458 14.03 1.14 25.56
C LEU A 458 14.16 1.46 27.05
N GLU A 459 13.21 2.18 27.60
CA GLU A 459 13.16 2.51 29.04
C GLU A 459 12.91 1.25 29.87
N MET A 460 11.93 0.44 29.47
CA MET A 460 11.56 -0.78 30.19
C MET A 460 12.56 -1.93 30.07
N ALA A 461 13.24 -2.05 28.93
CA ALA A 461 14.20 -3.14 28.70
C ALA A 461 15.51 -2.95 29.46
N SER A 462 15.97 -1.72 29.69
CA SER A 462 17.28 -1.44 30.26
C SER A 462 17.45 -2.06 31.65
N ASP A 463 16.45 -1.93 32.50
CA ASP A 463 16.49 -2.44 33.87
C ASP A 463 16.37 -3.97 33.93
N ARG A 464 15.66 -4.56 32.94
CA ARG A 464 15.44 -6.02 32.85
C ARG A 464 16.61 -6.75 32.23
N ILE A 465 17.25 -6.18 31.21
CA ILE A 465 18.46 -6.77 30.61
C ILE A 465 19.58 -6.88 31.64
N VAL A 466 19.71 -5.87 32.53
CA VAL A 466 20.67 -5.92 33.63
C VAL A 466 20.26 -6.98 34.65
N ALA A 467 18.99 -7.09 35.01
CA ALA A 467 18.50 -8.08 35.96
C ALA A 467 18.63 -9.53 35.45
N ASP A 468 18.30 -9.75 34.14
CA ASP A 468 18.42 -11.07 33.52
C ASP A 468 19.90 -11.51 33.44
N LYS A 469 20.83 -10.63 33.08
CA LYS A 469 22.26 -10.91 33.08
C LYS A 469 22.81 -11.21 34.48
N MET A 470 22.31 -10.53 35.52
CA MET A 470 22.67 -10.85 36.91
C MET A 470 22.07 -12.18 37.39
N GLY A 471 20.88 -12.55 36.87
CA GLY A 471 20.25 -13.85 37.16
C GLY A 471 20.95 -15.02 36.51
N ASP A 472 21.41 -14.87 35.28
CA ASP A 472 22.18 -15.90 34.55
C ASP A 472 23.57 -16.10 35.16
N ASN A 473 24.29 -15.03 35.53
CA ASN A 473 25.54 -15.15 36.27
C ASN A 473 25.41 -15.89 37.63
N LYS A 474 24.27 -15.74 38.32
CA LYS A 474 23.98 -16.51 39.51
C LYS A 474 23.70 -17.99 39.22
N ARG A 475 23.02 -18.29 38.11
CA ARG A 475 22.80 -19.69 37.68
C ARG A 475 24.09 -20.38 37.23
N GLU A 476 24.95 -19.72 36.45
CA GLU A 476 26.23 -20.27 36.07
C GLU A 476 27.15 -20.51 37.26
N SER A 477 27.11 -19.63 38.27
CA SER A 477 27.91 -19.85 39.51
C SER A 477 27.37 -20.98 40.38
N MET A 478 26.12 -21.36 40.29
CA MET A 478 25.54 -22.52 40.99
C MET A 478 25.76 -23.87 40.28
N PHE A 479 26.17 -23.87 39.01
CA PHE A 479 26.36 -25.07 38.18
C PHE A 479 27.83 -25.36 37.86
N ASN A 480 28.81 -24.77 38.54
CA ASN A 480 30.22 -25.12 38.39
C ASN A 480 30.63 -26.11 39.47
N PRO A 481 30.54 -27.45 39.27
CA PRO A 481 31.12 -28.41 40.19
C PRO A 481 32.64 -28.36 40.05
N VAL A 482 33.31 -27.93 41.10
CA VAL A 482 34.75 -28.00 41.19
C VAL A 482 35.13 -29.49 41.29
N PHE A 483 35.43 -30.13 40.15
CA PHE A 483 36.12 -31.42 40.15
C PHE A 483 37.58 -31.19 40.54
N ARG A 484 37.93 -31.50 41.81
CA ARG A 484 39.32 -31.69 42.21
C ARG A 484 39.65 -33.15 41.94
N TRP A 485 40.58 -33.40 41.07
CA TRP A 485 41.28 -34.67 40.98
C TRP A 485 42.35 -34.73 42.10
N GLN A 486 42.29 -35.77 42.89
CA GLN A 486 43.40 -36.22 43.73
C GLN A 486 44.28 -37.17 42.93
#